data_64cc5ad2ffb2e9af470ffbd9e7f46354
#
_entry.id   64cc5ad2ffb2e9af470ffbd9e7f46354
#
_cell.length_a   1.000
_cell.length_b   1.000
_cell.length_c   1.000
_cell.angle_alpha   90.00
_cell.angle_beta   90.00
_cell.angle_gamma   90.00
#
_symmetry.space_group_name_H-M   'P 1'
#
loop_
_entity.id
_entity.type
_entity.pdbx_description
1 polymer ?
#
loop_
_entity_poly.entity_id
_entity_poly.type
_entity_poly.pdbx_seq_one_letter_code
_entity_poly.pdbx_strand_id
1 'polypeptide(L)'
;MKSLSYFYFRKPEPIVSDDFEIRGLKFSNRLGIAAGMDKNADYVDPLSYLGFGFIELGTLTPKPQAGNLKPRLFRLTKEKSLINRMGFNNKGIDHAVKKIKH
;
A
#
# COMPACT_ATOMS: atom_id res chain seq x y z
N MET A 1 1.88 -0.11 18.16
CA MET A 1 0.81 -0.25 17.16
C MET A 1 0.57 -1.73 16.96
N LYS A 2 -0.44 -2.29 17.63
CA LYS A 2 -0.80 -3.69 17.49
C LYS A 2 -1.43 -3.89 16.11
N SER A 3 -0.97 -4.88 15.42
CA SER A 3 -1.24 -5.34 14.08
C SER A 3 -2.69 -5.15 13.62
N LEU A 4 -2.90 -4.51 12.46
CA LEU A 4 -4.15 -4.53 11.68
C LEU A 4 -4.65 -5.97 11.42
N SER A 5 -3.79 -6.98 11.52
CA SER A 5 -4.13 -8.40 11.36
C SER A 5 -5.16 -8.92 12.38
N TYR A 6 -5.40 -8.23 13.49
CA TYR A 6 -6.36 -8.67 14.52
C TYR A 6 -7.84 -8.41 14.16
N PHE A 7 -8.14 -7.64 13.12
CA PHE A 7 -9.50 -7.26 12.75
C PHE A 7 -10.13 -8.08 11.63
N TYR A 8 -9.43 -9.02 10.98
CA TYR A 8 -9.86 -9.63 9.74
C TYR A 8 -9.96 -11.16 9.78
N PHE A 9 -10.76 -11.72 10.71
CA PHE A 9 -11.14 -13.13 10.67
C PHE A 9 -12.40 -13.43 9.83
N ARG A 10 -12.97 -12.45 9.12
CA ARG A 10 -14.02 -12.70 8.13
C ARG A 10 -13.41 -12.71 6.73
N LYS A 11 -13.64 -13.81 5.97
CA LYS A 11 -13.48 -13.74 4.52
C LYS A 11 -14.26 -12.51 4.06
N PRO A 12 -13.67 -11.59 3.29
CA PRO A 12 -14.44 -10.48 2.73
C PRO A 12 -15.61 -11.08 1.95
N GLU A 13 -16.79 -10.49 2.11
CA GLU A 13 -17.89 -10.72 1.17
C GLU A 13 -17.35 -10.51 -0.23
N PRO A 14 -17.71 -11.34 -1.21
CA PRO A 14 -17.23 -11.16 -2.57
C PRO A 14 -17.63 -9.74 -3.00
N ILE A 15 -16.66 -8.87 -3.16
CA ILE A 15 -16.89 -7.59 -3.84
C ILE A 15 -17.41 -7.95 -5.21
N VAL A 16 -18.44 -7.24 -5.64
CA VAL A 16 -18.99 -7.38 -6.99
C VAL A 16 -17.81 -7.43 -7.96
N SER A 17 -17.63 -8.59 -8.61
CA SER A 17 -16.57 -8.80 -9.55
C SER A 17 -16.81 -7.88 -10.76
N ASP A 18 -15.91 -6.96 -10.99
CA ASP A 18 -15.83 -6.14 -12.22
C ASP A 18 -14.48 -6.45 -12.89
N ASP A 19 -14.32 -7.74 -13.21
CA ASP A 19 -13.08 -8.27 -13.78
C ASP A 19 -12.72 -7.53 -15.06
N PHE A 20 -11.47 -7.14 -15.16
CA PHE A 20 -10.95 -6.52 -16.37
C PHE A 20 -9.50 -6.95 -16.63
N GLU A 21 -9.03 -6.75 -17.83
CA GLU A 21 -7.69 -7.10 -18.25
C GLU A 21 -7.00 -5.91 -18.91
N ILE A 22 -5.75 -5.65 -18.54
CA ILE A 22 -4.89 -4.67 -19.19
C ILE A 22 -3.56 -5.33 -19.52
N ARG A 23 -3.21 -5.39 -20.79
CA ARG A 23 -1.92 -5.93 -21.28
C ARG A 23 -1.59 -7.32 -20.74
N GLY A 24 -2.58 -8.20 -20.65
CA GLY A 24 -2.41 -9.56 -20.14
C GLY A 24 -2.45 -9.69 -18.60
N LEU A 25 -2.58 -8.59 -17.87
CA LEU A 25 -2.78 -8.60 -16.41
C LEU A 25 -4.27 -8.58 -16.10
N LYS A 26 -4.72 -9.55 -15.32
CA LYS A 26 -6.11 -9.69 -14.88
C LYS A 26 -6.29 -9.08 -13.49
N PHE A 27 -7.36 -8.33 -13.33
CA PHE A 27 -7.75 -7.66 -12.10
C PHE A 27 -9.18 -8.04 -11.74
N SER A 28 -9.46 -8.30 -10.47
CA SER A 28 -10.79 -8.68 -9.99
C SER A 28 -11.77 -7.51 -9.90
N ASN A 29 -11.28 -6.29 -9.83
CA ASN A 29 -12.07 -5.06 -9.95
C ASN A 29 -11.16 -3.85 -10.21
N ARG A 30 -11.79 -2.70 -10.52
CA ARG A 30 -11.10 -1.47 -10.95
C ARG A 30 -10.61 -0.59 -9.79
N LEU A 31 -10.89 -0.96 -8.54
CA LEU A 31 -10.47 -0.20 -7.37
C LEU A 31 -9.19 -0.78 -6.80
N GLY A 32 -8.16 0.03 -6.67
CA GLY A 32 -6.87 -0.38 -6.11
C GLY A 32 -6.39 0.51 -4.97
N ILE A 33 -5.44 0.01 -4.22
CA ILE A 33 -4.72 0.80 -3.21
C ILE A 33 -3.54 1.47 -3.91
N ALA A 34 -3.49 2.80 -3.84
CA ALA A 34 -2.41 3.59 -4.43
C ALA A 34 -1.11 3.46 -3.64
N ALA A 35 0.00 3.70 -4.33
CA ALA A 35 1.34 3.75 -3.73
C ALA A 35 1.41 4.69 -2.52
N GLY A 36 2.21 4.32 -1.53
CA GLY A 36 2.40 5.08 -0.30
C GLY A 36 1.62 4.55 0.91
N MET A 37 0.58 3.75 0.71
CA MET A 37 -0.12 3.07 1.81
C MET A 37 0.78 1.97 2.41
N ASP A 38 1.34 1.11 1.57
CA ASP A 38 2.34 0.12 1.97
C ASP A 38 3.65 0.35 1.22
N LYS A 39 4.53 1.14 1.80
CA LYS A 39 5.80 1.52 1.19
C LYS A 39 6.84 0.39 1.17
N ASN A 40 6.61 -0.70 1.89
CA ASN A 40 7.61 -1.72 2.16
C ASN A 40 7.13 -3.15 1.87
N ALA A 41 5.90 -3.31 1.38
CA ALA A 41 5.23 -4.62 1.30
C ALA A 41 5.08 -5.34 2.66
N ASP A 42 5.00 -4.58 3.75
CA ASP A 42 4.84 -5.13 5.10
C ASP A 42 3.40 -5.61 5.38
N TYR A 43 2.41 -5.15 4.60
CA TYR A 43 0.98 -5.33 4.84
C TYR A 43 0.21 -5.86 3.64
N VAL A 44 0.86 -6.52 2.68
CA VAL A 44 0.23 -7.01 1.44
C VAL A 44 -0.93 -7.94 1.77
N ASP A 45 -0.70 -8.97 2.61
CA ASP A 45 -1.72 -9.95 2.96
C ASP A 45 -2.94 -9.29 3.65
N PRO A 46 -2.81 -8.54 4.75
CA PRO A 46 -3.97 -7.91 5.36
C PRO A 46 -4.68 -6.91 4.45
N LEU A 47 -3.97 -6.21 3.56
CA LEU A 47 -4.58 -5.30 2.60
C LEU A 47 -5.33 -6.04 1.49
N SER A 48 -4.88 -7.23 1.09
CA SER A 48 -5.57 -8.04 0.08
C SER A 48 -6.97 -8.49 0.54
N TYR A 49 -7.19 -8.66 1.85
CA TYR A 49 -8.49 -9.01 2.42
C TYR A 49 -9.51 -7.85 2.41
N LEU A 50 -9.10 -6.63 2.08
CA LEU A 50 -10.02 -5.50 1.96
C LEU A 50 -10.81 -5.50 0.65
N GLY A 51 -10.50 -6.44 -0.27
CA GLY A 51 -11.25 -6.65 -1.50
C GLY A 51 -10.91 -5.70 -2.64
N PHE A 52 -9.79 -5.01 -2.57
CA PHE A 52 -9.26 -4.24 -3.70
C PHE A 52 -8.78 -5.19 -4.82
N GLY A 53 -8.96 -4.78 -6.06
CA GLY A 53 -8.52 -5.54 -7.23
C GLY A 53 -7.02 -5.58 -7.42
N PHE A 54 -6.30 -4.62 -6.84
CA PHE A 54 -4.84 -4.55 -6.86
C PHE A 54 -4.29 -3.65 -5.75
N ILE A 55 -3.01 -3.80 -5.48
CA ILE A 55 -2.25 -2.98 -4.52
C ILE A 55 -0.99 -2.49 -5.21
N GLU A 56 -0.78 -1.18 -5.24
CA GLU A 56 0.47 -0.58 -5.69
C GLU A 56 1.39 -0.38 -4.50
N LEU A 57 2.53 -1.08 -4.53
CA LEU A 57 3.53 -1.03 -3.46
C LEU A 57 4.57 0.08 -3.70
N GLY A 58 5.06 0.66 -2.64
CA GLY A 58 6.17 1.61 -2.73
C GLY A 58 5.80 3.07 -2.49
N THR A 59 6.62 3.97 -2.97
CA THR A 59 7.79 3.81 -3.86
C THR A 59 8.92 3.04 -3.17
N LEU A 60 9.52 2.10 -3.89
CA LEU A 60 10.71 1.37 -3.45
C LEU A 60 11.96 1.92 -4.13
N THR A 61 13.05 1.97 -3.39
CA THR A 61 14.38 2.33 -3.90
C THR A 61 15.31 1.11 -3.84
N PRO A 62 16.38 1.05 -4.65
CA PRO A 62 17.31 -0.08 -4.61
C PRO A 62 17.88 -0.33 -3.22
N LYS A 63 18.24 0.73 -2.51
CA LYS A 63 18.71 0.67 -1.11
C LYS A 63 17.69 1.29 -0.17
N PRO A 64 17.65 0.89 1.12
CA PRO A 64 16.85 1.55 2.14
C PRO A 64 17.21 3.04 2.25
N GLN A 65 16.21 3.89 2.47
CA GLN A 65 16.45 5.29 2.81
C GLN A 65 15.42 5.81 3.82
N ALA A 66 15.89 6.65 4.73
CA ALA A 66 15.07 7.20 5.81
C ALA A 66 14.06 8.25 5.32
N GLY A 67 14.33 8.86 4.17
CA GLY A 67 13.61 10.02 3.70
C GLY A 67 14.00 11.30 4.42
N ASN A 68 13.20 12.35 4.26
CA ASN A 68 13.46 13.66 4.84
C ASN A 68 13.28 13.65 6.37
N LEU A 69 13.92 14.59 7.05
CA LEU A 69 13.74 14.82 8.49
C LEU A 69 12.29 15.23 8.79
N LYS A 70 11.82 14.83 9.97
CA LYS A 70 10.50 15.24 10.48
C LYS A 70 10.58 16.67 11.07
N PRO A 71 9.50 17.48 11.01
CA PRO A 71 8.18 17.17 10.46
C PRO A 71 8.20 17.13 8.92
N ARG A 72 7.48 16.20 8.33
CA ARG A 72 7.46 15.97 6.88
C ARG A 72 6.07 15.67 6.29
N LEU A 73 5.05 15.78 7.12
CA LEU A 73 3.64 15.64 6.76
C LEU A 73 2.84 16.70 7.52
N PHE A 74 2.07 17.51 6.81
CA PHE A 74 1.35 18.65 7.35
C PHE A 74 -0.12 18.59 6.92
N ARG A 75 -1.02 18.67 7.89
CA ARG A 75 -2.46 18.72 7.64
C ARG A 75 -2.93 20.16 7.58
N LEU A 76 -3.55 20.55 6.49
CA LEU A 76 -4.19 21.82 6.28
C LEU A 76 -5.70 21.64 6.43
N THR A 77 -6.21 21.73 7.67
CA THR A 77 -7.59 21.36 8.01
C THR A 77 -8.59 22.27 7.33
N LYS A 78 -8.33 23.58 7.26
CA LYS A 78 -9.22 24.57 6.62
C LYS A 78 -9.37 24.31 5.13
N GLU A 79 -8.27 23.99 4.46
CA GLU A 79 -8.17 23.74 3.02
C GLU A 79 -8.49 22.27 2.67
N LYS A 80 -8.84 21.44 3.66
CA LYS A 80 -9.08 19.99 3.52
C LYS A 80 -7.96 19.30 2.72
N SER A 81 -6.71 19.67 2.99
CA SER A 81 -5.53 19.27 2.21
C SER A 81 -4.41 18.72 3.09
N LEU A 82 -3.48 18.03 2.45
CA LEU A 82 -2.23 17.53 3.04
C LEU A 82 -1.04 17.99 2.20
N ILE A 83 0.00 18.46 2.88
CA ILE A 83 1.31 18.68 2.28
C ILE A 83 2.26 17.65 2.84
N ASN A 84 3.07 17.03 1.99
CA ASN A 84 4.13 16.15 2.43
C ASN A 84 5.46 16.45 1.72
N ARG A 85 6.53 16.08 2.43
CA ARG A 85 7.90 16.04 1.92
C ARG A 85 8.58 14.77 2.44
N MET A 86 7.96 13.61 2.20
CA MET A 86 8.38 12.32 2.79
C MET A 86 9.79 11.91 2.38
N GLY A 87 10.22 12.20 1.14
CA GLY A 87 11.56 11.88 0.65
C GLY A 87 11.76 10.38 0.40
N PHE A 88 10.70 9.70 -0.07
CA PHE A 88 10.72 8.28 -0.47
C PHE A 88 11.29 7.32 0.59
N ASN A 89 10.89 7.53 1.85
CA ASN A 89 11.29 6.65 2.94
C ASN A 89 10.78 5.23 2.72
N ASN A 90 11.69 4.26 2.69
CA ASN A 90 11.39 2.84 2.53
C ASN A 90 12.57 1.96 2.96
N LYS A 91 12.33 0.65 3.07
CA LYS A 91 13.31 -0.36 3.51
C LYS A 91 14.11 -0.98 2.36
N GLY A 92 13.94 -0.47 1.14
CA GLY A 92 14.61 -0.98 -0.05
C GLY A 92 13.93 -2.17 -0.71
N ILE A 93 14.31 -2.43 -1.96
CA ILE A 93 13.67 -3.47 -2.78
C ILE A 93 13.88 -4.87 -2.21
N ASP A 94 15.04 -5.18 -1.65
CA ASP A 94 15.33 -6.52 -1.10
C ASP A 94 14.39 -6.88 0.05
N HIS A 95 14.03 -5.91 0.89
CA HIS A 95 13.05 -6.10 1.95
C HIS A 95 11.67 -6.44 1.37
N ALA A 96 11.20 -5.66 0.39
CA ALA A 96 9.89 -5.89 -0.24
C ALA A 96 9.81 -7.25 -0.93
N VAL A 97 10.87 -7.63 -1.68
CA VAL A 97 10.93 -8.94 -2.36
C VAL A 97 10.84 -10.10 -1.37
N LYS A 98 11.52 -10.01 -0.20
CA LYS A 98 11.41 -11.02 0.85
C LYS A 98 9.99 -11.15 1.40
N LYS A 99 9.25 -10.04 1.48
CA LYS A 99 7.87 -10.01 1.99
C LYS A 99 6.85 -10.59 1.02
N ILE A 100 7.05 -10.39 -0.28
CA ILE A 100 6.12 -10.85 -1.34
C ILE A 100 6.31 -12.35 -1.67
N LYS A 101 7.51 -12.91 -1.45
CA LYS A 101 7.83 -14.30 -1.78
C LYS A 101 7.30 -15.34 -0.78
N HIS A 102 6.63 -14.91 0.27
CA HIS A 102 5.94 -15.77 1.24
C HIS A 102 4.45 -15.77 0.97
#